data_729d4aee678875b596c2757c74531527
#
_entry.id   729d4aee678875b596c2757c74531527
#
_cell.length_a   1.000
_cell.length_b   1.000
_cell.length_c   1.000
_cell.angle_alpha   90.00
_cell.angle_beta   90.00
_cell.angle_gamma   90.00
#
_symmetry.space_group_name_H-M   'P 1'
#
loop_
_entity.id
_entity.type
_entity.pdbx_description
1 polymer ?
#
loop_
_entity_poly.entity_id
_entity_poly.type
_entity_poly.pdbx_seq_one_letter_code
_entity_poly.pdbx_strand_id
1 'polypeptide(L)'
;MSRTVSHIKVSRSSCERNPKDSVAAPGSVTKAVLTWVLDMLDRGQSVAMASVIEASGSVPGKPGARMALTEKGARFGTVGGAGLEMKVENALRGMLNGGRAEVRQKGGRVETFVLYKDAKEQEATPLDSLCGGRVTVSMEVMDPVPHVLISGGGHVGRSVALVCDTLGWSHSVFDVREDYANEDAYPFASELYPNSVDGFLKEEDSESLARFSDILLLGHDWSVDQDMLLGLLRKSGGEARPRIGAIGSKVKWKAFREAAIAQGLSEEIVDSVRCPIGLEI
;
A
#
# COMPACT_ATOMS: atom_id res chain seq x y z
N MET A 1 -8.84 -5.69 40.17
CA MET A 1 -7.60 -6.33 39.66
C MET A 1 -7.34 -5.79 38.30
N SER A 2 -6.53 -4.77 38.24
CA SER A 2 -6.17 -4.04 37.02
C SER A 2 -5.13 -4.85 36.24
N ARG A 3 -5.45 -5.27 35.00
CA ARG A 3 -4.45 -5.80 34.06
C ARG A 3 -3.99 -4.67 33.17
N THR A 4 -2.81 -4.17 33.47
CA THR A 4 -2.06 -3.23 32.64
C THR A 4 -1.65 -3.97 31.35
N VAL A 5 -2.28 -3.64 30.22
CA VAL A 5 -1.82 -4.09 28.90
C VAL A 5 -0.77 -3.09 28.46
N SER A 6 0.49 -3.53 28.45
CA SER A 6 1.62 -2.74 27.96
C SER A 6 1.54 -2.59 26.45
N HIS A 7 1.34 -1.34 25.99
CA HIS A 7 1.45 -0.98 24.59
C HIS A 7 2.86 -1.25 24.07
N ILE A 8 2.98 -2.16 23.13
CA ILE A 8 4.19 -2.31 22.32
C ILE A 8 4.16 -1.18 21.28
N LYS A 9 4.79 -0.04 21.64
CA LYS A 9 5.18 0.94 20.63
C LYS A 9 6.23 0.28 19.74
N VAL A 10 5.86 -0.11 18.53
CA VAL A 10 6.84 -0.45 17.50
C VAL A 10 7.54 0.85 17.12
N SER A 11 8.68 1.08 17.73
CA SER A 11 9.55 2.20 17.36
C SER A 11 10.01 2.00 15.90
N ARG A 12 9.66 2.94 15.04
CA ARG A 12 10.23 3.06 13.70
C ARG A 12 11.72 3.36 13.81
N SER A 13 12.57 2.34 13.99
CA SER A 13 14.00 2.50 13.79
C SER A 13 14.31 2.16 12.34
N SER A 14 14.69 3.19 11.58
CA SER A 14 15.33 3.07 10.29
C SER A 14 16.53 2.14 10.38
N CYS A 15 16.37 0.89 9.97
CA CYS A 15 17.45 -0.06 9.86
C CYS A 15 17.86 -0.17 8.39
N GLU A 16 18.63 0.80 7.92
CA GLU A 16 19.47 0.64 6.72
C GLU A 16 20.52 -0.41 7.02
N ARG A 17 20.22 -1.68 6.79
CA ARG A 17 21.20 -2.74 6.69
C ARG A 17 21.46 -3.07 5.24
N ASN A 18 22.66 -2.78 4.80
CA ASN A 18 23.20 -3.17 3.52
C ASN A 18 23.11 -4.72 3.37
N PRO A 19 22.43 -5.28 2.33
CA PRO A 19 22.09 -6.71 2.29
C PRO A 19 23.22 -7.60 1.78
N LYS A 20 24.48 -7.17 1.78
CA LYS A 20 25.59 -7.91 1.14
C LYS A 20 26.33 -8.90 2.03
N ASP A 21 26.10 -8.95 3.33
CA ASP A 21 26.89 -9.79 4.24
C ASP A 21 26.02 -10.59 5.20
N SER A 22 25.42 -11.69 4.71
CA SER A 22 25.23 -12.94 5.48
C SER A 22 24.56 -14.00 4.61
N VAL A 23 25.20 -15.16 4.47
CA VAL A 23 24.55 -16.39 3.95
C VAL A 23 23.53 -16.83 5.00
N ALA A 24 22.35 -16.25 4.96
CA ALA A 24 21.25 -16.59 5.86
C ALA A 24 20.72 -18.00 5.54
N ALA A 25 20.37 -18.78 6.54
CA ALA A 25 19.71 -20.08 6.38
C ALA A 25 18.45 -19.94 5.50
N PRO A 26 18.10 -20.91 4.63
CA PRO A 26 16.99 -20.80 3.68
C PRO A 26 15.65 -20.33 4.28
N GLY A 27 15.34 -20.71 5.51
CA GLY A 27 14.14 -20.27 6.22
C GLY A 27 14.15 -18.80 6.64
N SER A 28 15.32 -18.19 6.86
CA SER A 28 15.45 -16.78 7.23
C SER A 28 15.24 -15.86 6.03
N VAL A 29 15.65 -16.28 4.83
CA VAL A 29 15.46 -15.52 3.59
C VAL A 29 13.98 -15.46 3.22
N THR A 30 13.26 -16.59 3.30
CA THR A 30 11.81 -16.63 3.06
C THR A 30 11.06 -15.71 4.01
N LYS A 31 11.35 -15.78 5.31
CA LYS A 31 10.74 -14.90 6.31
C LYS A 31 10.99 -13.43 5.98
N ALA A 32 12.22 -13.07 5.62
CA ALA A 32 12.59 -11.69 5.28
C ALA A 32 11.80 -11.17 4.06
N VAL A 33 11.66 -11.98 3.00
CA VAL A 33 10.86 -11.58 1.81
C VAL A 33 9.40 -11.39 2.18
N LEU A 34 8.79 -12.31 2.91
CA LEU A 34 7.39 -12.21 3.32
C LEU A 34 7.14 -11.03 4.26
N THR A 35 8.05 -10.77 5.20
CA THR A 35 7.96 -9.58 6.07
C THR A 35 8.05 -8.30 5.26
N TRP A 36 8.95 -8.24 4.27
CA TRP A 36 9.06 -7.08 3.38
C TRP A 36 7.79 -6.89 2.54
N VAL A 37 7.19 -7.99 2.02
CA VAL A 37 5.93 -7.93 1.28
C VAL A 37 4.82 -7.35 2.15
N LEU A 38 4.66 -7.82 3.39
CA LEU A 38 3.67 -7.30 4.32
C LEU A 38 3.89 -5.81 4.61
N ASP A 39 5.14 -5.40 4.87
CA ASP A 39 5.46 -3.97 5.10
C ASP A 39 5.07 -3.10 3.90
N MET A 40 5.29 -3.57 2.66
CA MET A 40 4.88 -2.81 1.46
C MET A 40 3.36 -2.74 1.30
N LEU A 41 2.66 -3.84 1.58
CA LEU A 41 1.19 -3.85 1.57
C LEU A 41 0.61 -2.91 2.64
N ASP A 42 1.18 -2.90 3.85
CA ASP A 42 0.78 -2.00 4.94
C ASP A 42 1.01 -0.52 4.59
N ARG A 43 2.01 -0.24 3.74
CA ARG A 43 2.25 1.10 3.16
C ARG A 43 1.34 1.43 1.98
N GLY A 44 0.36 0.60 1.68
CA GLY A 44 -0.60 0.80 0.59
C GLY A 44 -0.03 0.54 -0.81
N GLN A 45 1.12 -0.16 -0.93
CA GLN A 45 1.73 -0.48 -2.21
C GLN A 45 1.32 -1.88 -2.69
N SER A 46 0.95 -2.00 -3.96
CA SER A 46 0.79 -3.31 -4.59
C SER A 46 2.15 -3.98 -4.78
N VAL A 47 2.21 -5.28 -4.53
CA VAL A 47 3.43 -6.08 -4.63
C VAL A 47 3.23 -7.23 -5.61
N ALA A 48 4.14 -7.39 -6.56
CA ALA A 48 4.26 -8.60 -7.35
C ALA A 48 5.36 -9.49 -6.76
N MET A 49 5.06 -10.77 -6.54
CA MET A 49 6.01 -11.73 -5.98
C MET A 49 6.18 -12.92 -6.92
N ALA A 50 7.42 -13.36 -7.06
CA ALA A 50 7.80 -14.58 -7.74
C ALA A 50 8.39 -15.60 -6.76
N SER A 51 8.02 -16.86 -6.92
CA SER A 51 8.55 -17.97 -6.14
C SER A 51 9.00 -19.11 -7.06
N VAL A 52 10.23 -19.58 -6.90
CA VAL A 52 10.70 -20.79 -7.58
C VAL A 52 10.01 -21.99 -6.94
N ILE A 53 9.21 -22.72 -7.73
CA ILE A 53 8.47 -23.89 -7.26
C ILE A 53 9.18 -25.20 -7.65
N GLU A 54 9.85 -25.24 -8.80
CA GLU A 54 10.62 -26.38 -9.27
C GLU A 54 11.94 -25.94 -9.89
N ALA A 55 12.96 -26.77 -9.75
CA ALA A 55 14.25 -26.58 -10.40
C ALA A 55 14.88 -27.93 -10.69
N SER A 56 15.40 -28.13 -11.92
CA SER A 56 16.08 -29.35 -12.36
C SER A 56 17.31 -28.99 -13.19
N GLY A 57 18.33 -29.87 -13.13
CA GLY A 57 19.61 -29.65 -13.79
C GLY A 57 20.47 -28.59 -13.06
N SER A 58 21.47 -28.04 -13.78
CA SER A 58 22.35 -26.99 -13.25
C SER A 58 21.69 -25.62 -13.39
N VAL A 59 21.03 -25.16 -12.33
CA VAL A 59 20.31 -23.88 -12.32
C VAL A 59 20.71 -23.05 -11.11
N PRO A 60 20.78 -21.72 -11.22
CA PRO A 60 21.15 -20.85 -10.11
C PRO A 60 20.03 -20.69 -9.06
N GLY A 61 18.77 -20.88 -9.47
CA GLY A 61 17.61 -20.77 -8.60
C GLY A 61 17.28 -22.10 -7.91
N LYS A 62 16.99 -22.07 -6.62
CA LYS A 62 16.54 -23.25 -5.85
C LYS A 62 15.07 -23.12 -5.49
N PRO A 63 14.30 -24.24 -5.42
CA PRO A 63 12.93 -24.21 -4.91
C PRO A 63 12.85 -23.49 -3.56
N GLY A 64 11.86 -22.59 -3.43
CA GLY A 64 11.72 -21.73 -2.26
C GLY A 64 12.42 -20.37 -2.37
N ALA A 65 13.28 -20.13 -3.38
CA ALA A 65 13.80 -18.80 -3.66
C ALA A 65 12.67 -17.85 -4.07
N ARG A 66 12.69 -16.63 -3.58
CA ARG A 66 11.64 -15.62 -3.81
C ARG A 66 12.21 -14.25 -4.12
N MET A 67 11.51 -13.54 -4.98
CA MET A 67 11.76 -12.13 -5.29
C MET A 67 10.43 -11.40 -5.33
N ALA A 68 10.39 -10.20 -4.75
CA ALA A 68 9.22 -9.33 -4.78
C ALA A 68 9.61 -7.93 -5.21
N LEU A 69 8.66 -7.22 -5.85
CA LEU A 69 8.84 -5.83 -6.24
C LEU A 69 7.53 -5.04 -6.16
N THR A 70 7.63 -3.71 -6.02
CA THR A 70 6.50 -2.79 -5.98
C THR A 70 6.37 -2.00 -7.28
N GLU A 71 5.22 -1.36 -7.50
CA GLU A 71 5.00 -0.43 -8.63
C GLU A 71 6.04 0.70 -8.67
N LYS A 72 6.48 1.17 -7.50
CA LYS A 72 7.51 2.23 -7.38
C LYS A 72 8.94 1.71 -7.66
N GLY A 73 9.11 0.41 -7.94
CA GLY A 73 10.37 -0.20 -8.33
C GLY A 73 11.24 -0.67 -7.15
N ALA A 74 10.78 -0.57 -5.90
CA ALA A 74 11.46 -1.20 -4.77
C ALA A 74 11.45 -2.72 -4.95
N ARG A 75 12.58 -3.38 -4.64
CA ARG A 75 12.79 -4.81 -4.88
C ARG A 75 13.45 -5.47 -3.67
N PHE A 76 13.03 -6.70 -3.36
CA PHE A 76 13.63 -7.51 -2.31
C PHE A 76 13.67 -9.00 -2.68
N GLY A 77 14.73 -9.70 -2.25
CA GLY A 77 14.91 -11.12 -2.52
C GLY A 77 15.53 -11.43 -3.89
N THR A 78 15.60 -12.72 -4.23
CA THR A 78 16.22 -13.22 -5.46
C THR A 78 15.62 -14.56 -5.86
N VAL A 79 15.47 -14.81 -7.17
CA VAL A 79 15.13 -16.11 -7.73
C VAL A 79 16.36 -16.85 -8.31
N GLY A 80 17.53 -16.19 -8.23
CA GLY A 80 18.82 -16.74 -8.64
C GLY A 80 19.15 -16.56 -10.13
N GLY A 81 20.37 -16.07 -10.40
CA GLY A 81 20.93 -15.87 -11.73
C GLY A 81 20.42 -14.64 -12.47
N ALA A 82 21.35 -13.78 -12.90
CA ALA A 82 21.03 -12.46 -13.48
C ALA A 82 20.05 -12.53 -14.68
N GLY A 83 20.20 -13.53 -15.56
CA GLY A 83 19.33 -13.69 -16.73
C GLY A 83 17.90 -14.09 -16.34
N LEU A 84 17.73 -15.00 -15.37
CA LEU A 84 16.44 -15.41 -14.85
C LEU A 84 15.77 -14.24 -14.11
N GLU A 85 16.52 -13.56 -13.25
CA GLU A 85 16.00 -12.40 -12.50
C GLU A 85 15.47 -11.31 -13.43
N MET A 86 16.21 -10.94 -14.46
CA MET A 86 15.78 -9.94 -15.43
C MET A 86 14.45 -10.32 -16.11
N LYS A 87 14.29 -11.58 -16.52
CA LYS A 87 13.03 -12.06 -17.14
C LYS A 87 11.88 -12.06 -16.15
N VAL A 88 12.10 -12.58 -14.95
CA VAL A 88 11.09 -12.61 -13.89
C VAL A 88 10.71 -11.18 -13.48
N GLU A 89 11.68 -10.29 -13.28
CA GLU A 89 11.42 -8.90 -12.96
C GLU A 89 10.57 -8.19 -14.02
N ASN A 90 10.88 -8.39 -15.30
CA ASN A 90 10.10 -7.83 -16.40
C ASN A 90 8.66 -8.38 -16.42
N ALA A 91 8.48 -9.69 -16.15
CA ALA A 91 7.16 -10.29 -16.05
C ALA A 91 6.36 -9.69 -14.88
N LEU A 92 6.97 -9.56 -13.69
CA LEU A 92 6.34 -8.96 -12.51
C LEU A 92 5.97 -7.49 -12.75
N ARG A 93 6.85 -6.69 -13.38
CA ARG A 93 6.56 -5.31 -13.78
C ARG A 93 5.37 -5.24 -14.74
N GLY A 94 5.32 -6.15 -15.73
CA GLY A 94 4.18 -6.24 -16.64
C GLY A 94 2.87 -6.54 -15.92
N MET A 95 2.89 -7.41 -14.90
CA MET A 95 1.72 -7.73 -14.09
C MET A 95 1.26 -6.55 -13.22
N LEU A 96 2.16 -5.73 -12.68
CA LEU A 96 1.84 -4.53 -11.91
C LEU A 96 1.31 -3.39 -12.79
N ASN A 97 1.89 -3.20 -13.98
CA ASN A 97 1.57 -2.09 -14.88
C ASN A 97 0.27 -2.31 -15.67
N GLY A 98 -0.32 -3.50 -15.64
CA GLY A 98 -1.66 -3.77 -16.18
C GLY A 98 -2.69 -2.89 -15.47
N GLY A 99 -2.99 -1.72 -16.05
CA GLY A 99 -3.65 -0.59 -15.43
C GLY A 99 -4.98 -0.93 -14.74
N ARG A 100 -5.37 -0.09 -13.78
CA ARG A 100 -6.66 -0.15 -13.04
C ARG A 100 -7.91 -0.15 -13.93
N ALA A 101 -7.80 0.17 -15.22
CA ALA A 101 -8.90 0.25 -16.17
C ALA A 101 -9.11 -1.05 -16.98
N GLU A 102 -8.08 -1.82 -17.23
CA GLU A 102 -8.18 -3.16 -17.80
C GLU A 102 -8.08 -4.14 -16.63
N VAL A 103 -9.12 -4.95 -16.45
CA VAL A 103 -9.22 -5.99 -15.42
C VAL A 103 -7.83 -6.60 -15.22
N ARG A 104 -7.10 -6.15 -14.16
CA ARG A 104 -5.87 -6.84 -13.72
C ARG A 104 -6.25 -8.31 -13.68
N GLN A 105 -5.55 -9.15 -14.43
CA GLN A 105 -5.77 -10.58 -14.33
C GLN A 105 -5.50 -10.96 -12.87
N LYS A 106 -6.59 -10.90 -12.06
CA LYS A 106 -6.58 -11.34 -10.68
C LYS A 106 -6.29 -12.81 -10.70
N GLY A 107 -5.04 -13.16 -10.52
CA GLY A 107 -4.61 -14.54 -10.52
C GLY A 107 -3.11 -14.66 -10.59
N GLY A 108 -2.63 -15.85 -10.27
CA GLY A 108 -1.23 -16.21 -10.41
C GLY A 108 -0.91 -16.60 -11.85
N ARG A 109 0.34 -16.45 -12.22
CA ARG A 109 0.94 -16.96 -13.46
C ARG A 109 2.04 -17.94 -13.10
N VAL A 110 2.11 -19.05 -13.82
CA VAL A 110 3.22 -20.00 -13.71
C VAL A 110 3.96 -20.00 -15.05
N GLU A 111 5.26 -19.89 -15.00
CA GLU A 111 6.12 -19.88 -16.18
C GLU A 111 7.33 -20.76 -15.96
N THR A 112 7.67 -21.56 -16.98
CA THR A 112 8.86 -22.42 -16.98
C THR A 112 9.92 -21.81 -17.87
N PHE A 113 11.10 -21.57 -17.31
CA PHE A 113 12.29 -21.07 -17.99
C PHE A 113 13.24 -22.23 -18.27
N VAL A 114 13.70 -22.34 -19.51
CA VAL A 114 14.69 -23.33 -19.91
C VAL A 114 16.01 -22.64 -20.21
N LEU A 115 17.05 -23.04 -19.49
CA LEU A 115 18.37 -22.44 -19.53
C LEU A 115 19.27 -23.25 -20.51
N TYR A 116 19.01 -23.15 -21.82
CA TYR A 116 19.81 -23.75 -22.87
C TYR A 116 19.95 -22.82 -24.06
N LYS A 117 21.08 -22.93 -24.79
CA LYS A 117 21.29 -22.19 -26.03
C LYS A 117 20.34 -22.55 -27.18
N ASP A 118 19.74 -23.72 -27.15
CA ASP A 118 18.98 -24.29 -28.27
C ASP A 118 17.58 -24.81 -27.86
N ALA A 119 16.91 -24.16 -26.94
CA ALA A 119 15.57 -24.58 -26.50
C ALA A 119 14.53 -24.40 -27.63
N LYS A 120 14.05 -25.48 -28.19
CA LYS A 120 12.98 -25.52 -29.22
C LYS A 120 11.61 -25.90 -28.64
N GLU A 121 11.46 -25.99 -27.32
CA GLU A 121 10.19 -26.37 -26.70
C GLU A 121 9.20 -25.19 -26.70
N GLN A 122 7.97 -25.44 -27.22
CA GLN A 122 6.93 -24.39 -27.39
C GLN A 122 6.29 -23.89 -26.10
N GLU A 123 6.51 -24.53 -24.95
CA GLU A 123 5.90 -24.19 -23.66
C GLU A 123 6.87 -23.58 -22.64
N ALA A 124 8.10 -23.27 -23.05
CA ALA A 124 9.12 -22.76 -22.15
C ALA A 124 9.80 -21.52 -22.72
N THR A 125 10.05 -20.53 -21.84
CA THR A 125 10.79 -19.31 -22.20
C THR A 125 12.29 -19.60 -22.25
N PRO A 126 12.95 -19.52 -23.41
CA PRO A 126 14.39 -19.79 -23.51
C PRO A 126 15.20 -18.66 -22.85
N LEU A 127 16.26 -19.06 -22.13
CA LEU A 127 17.24 -18.17 -21.52
C LEU A 127 18.63 -18.49 -22.03
N ASP A 128 19.30 -17.48 -22.58
CA ASP A 128 20.72 -17.59 -22.94
C ASP A 128 21.54 -17.73 -21.64
N SER A 129 22.01 -18.94 -21.35
CA SER A 129 22.74 -19.24 -20.13
C SER A 129 23.79 -20.33 -20.40
N LEU A 130 24.93 -20.22 -19.72
CA LEU A 130 25.95 -21.29 -19.68
C LEU A 130 25.52 -22.47 -18.80
N CYS A 131 24.44 -22.31 -18.02
CA CYS A 131 23.85 -23.34 -17.17
C CYS A 131 22.80 -24.11 -17.97
N GLY A 132 22.75 -25.44 -17.83
CA GLY A 132 21.72 -26.29 -18.45
C GLY A 132 20.72 -26.76 -17.42
N GLY A 133 19.43 -26.38 -17.57
CA GLY A 133 18.40 -26.80 -16.64
C GLY A 133 17.05 -26.11 -16.85
N ARG A 134 16.10 -26.42 -15.98
CA ARG A 134 14.74 -25.91 -16.03
C ARG A 134 14.35 -25.34 -14.67
N VAL A 135 13.70 -24.18 -14.68
CA VAL A 135 13.17 -23.52 -13.47
C VAL A 135 11.71 -23.15 -13.72
N THR A 136 10.82 -23.58 -12.85
CA THR A 136 9.41 -23.20 -12.86
C THR A 136 9.16 -22.20 -11.75
N VAL A 137 8.57 -21.05 -12.11
CA VAL A 137 8.33 -19.91 -11.24
C VAL A 137 6.83 -19.62 -11.19
N SER A 138 6.25 -19.54 -10.01
CA SER A 138 4.93 -18.94 -9.81
C SER A 138 5.08 -17.46 -9.56
N MET A 139 4.18 -16.67 -10.13
CA MET A 139 4.14 -15.21 -10.01
C MET A 139 2.72 -14.77 -9.67
N GLU A 140 2.58 -13.83 -8.74
CA GLU A 140 1.28 -13.29 -8.31
C GLU A 140 1.39 -11.82 -7.98
N VAL A 141 0.26 -11.09 -8.05
CA VAL A 141 0.14 -9.72 -7.58
C VAL A 141 -0.76 -9.69 -6.36
N MET A 142 -0.28 -9.05 -5.32
CA MET A 142 -1.01 -8.80 -4.07
C MET A 142 -1.30 -7.30 -3.98
N ASP A 143 -2.58 -6.96 -3.83
CA ASP A 143 -3.00 -5.59 -3.59
C ASP A 143 -3.19 -5.34 -2.08
N PRO A 144 -2.86 -4.14 -1.59
CA PRO A 144 -3.11 -3.79 -0.21
C PRO A 144 -4.60 -3.78 0.09
N VAL A 145 -4.96 -4.16 1.29
CA VAL A 145 -6.33 -3.97 1.80
C VAL A 145 -6.61 -2.46 1.86
N PRO A 146 -7.79 -1.98 1.42
CA PRO A 146 -8.15 -0.57 1.58
C PRO A 146 -8.03 -0.14 3.04
N HIS A 147 -7.39 1.01 3.28
CA HIS A 147 -7.26 1.62 4.60
C HIS A 147 -7.86 3.01 4.55
N VAL A 148 -8.94 3.23 5.29
CA VAL A 148 -9.70 4.48 5.29
C VAL A 148 -9.35 5.31 6.52
N LEU A 149 -8.90 6.55 6.32
CA LEU A 149 -8.83 7.53 7.41
C LEU A 149 -10.18 8.24 7.54
N ILE A 150 -10.82 8.09 8.68
CA ILE A 150 -12.08 8.73 9.05
C ILE A 150 -11.74 9.99 9.86
N SER A 151 -11.78 11.16 9.23
CA SER A 151 -11.61 12.45 9.92
C SER A 151 -12.98 12.96 10.36
N GLY A 152 -13.28 12.76 11.64
CA GLY A 152 -14.57 13.05 12.27
C GLY A 152 -15.26 11.80 12.81
N GLY A 153 -14.97 11.47 14.09
CA GLY A 153 -15.45 10.29 14.79
C GLY A 153 -16.89 10.36 15.31
N GLY A 154 -17.76 11.19 14.69
CA GLY A 154 -19.17 11.28 15.04
C GLY A 154 -20.01 10.11 14.51
N HIS A 155 -21.33 10.29 14.42
CA HIS A 155 -22.27 9.23 14.00
C HIS A 155 -21.96 8.68 12.60
N VAL A 156 -21.63 9.57 11.64
CA VAL A 156 -21.29 9.15 10.28
C VAL A 156 -19.98 8.37 10.29
N GLY A 157 -18.96 8.86 11.01
CA GLY A 157 -17.69 8.15 11.15
C GLY A 157 -17.83 6.74 11.71
N ARG A 158 -18.66 6.58 12.76
CA ARG A 158 -18.98 5.25 13.33
C ARG A 158 -19.65 4.31 12.33
N SER A 159 -20.57 4.84 11.53
CA SER A 159 -21.24 4.04 10.49
C SER A 159 -20.27 3.61 9.40
N VAL A 160 -19.35 4.49 9.00
CA VAL A 160 -18.29 4.17 8.02
C VAL A 160 -17.34 3.11 8.59
N ALA A 161 -16.90 3.26 9.85
CA ALA A 161 -16.03 2.27 10.51
C ALA A 161 -16.67 0.87 10.52
N LEU A 162 -17.97 0.79 10.88
CA LEU A 162 -18.69 -0.49 10.85
C LEU A 162 -18.76 -1.11 9.44
N VAL A 163 -18.89 -0.30 8.40
CA VAL A 163 -18.85 -0.78 7.02
C VAL A 163 -17.43 -1.29 6.68
N CYS A 164 -16.37 -0.56 7.06
CA CYS A 164 -15.00 -1.03 6.88
C CYS A 164 -14.77 -2.39 7.55
N ASP A 165 -15.19 -2.56 8.81
CA ASP A 165 -15.09 -3.82 9.54
C ASP A 165 -15.83 -4.96 8.83
N THR A 166 -17.03 -4.69 8.34
CA THR A 166 -17.85 -5.67 7.61
C THR A 166 -17.20 -6.11 6.31
N LEU A 167 -16.48 -5.21 5.63
CA LEU A 167 -15.77 -5.46 4.38
C LEU A 167 -14.36 -6.05 4.60
N GLY A 168 -13.89 -6.14 5.84
CA GLY A 168 -12.51 -6.52 6.14
C GLY A 168 -11.49 -5.46 5.71
N TRP A 169 -11.91 -4.19 5.65
CA TRP A 169 -11.03 -3.06 5.36
C TRP A 169 -10.44 -2.51 6.64
N SER A 170 -9.21 -2.02 6.57
CA SER A 170 -8.60 -1.27 7.67
C SER A 170 -9.19 0.13 7.76
N HIS A 171 -9.31 0.66 8.97
CA HIS A 171 -9.67 2.07 9.18
C HIS A 171 -8.88 2.67 10.34
N SER A 172 -8.63 3.96 10.26
CA SER A 172 -8.08 4.80 11.34
C SER A 172 -9.01 5.99 11.56
N VAL A 173 -9.01 6.54 12.77
CA VAL A 173 -9.94 7.62 13.13
C VAL A 173 -9.17 8.81 13.67
N PHE A 174 -9.47 9.98 13.12
CA PHE A 174 -9.03 11.27 13.62
C PHE A 174 -10.24 12.08 14.13
N ASP A 175 -10.14 12.63 15.32
CA ASP A 175 -11.04 13.68 15.81
C ASP A 175 -10.29 14.56 16.81
N VAL A 176 -10.52 15.88 16.78
CA VAL A 176 -9.89 16.81 17.73
C VAL A 176 -10.40 16.59 19.16
N ARG A 177 -11.49 15.87 19.33
CA ARG A 177 -12.11 15.53 20.60
C ARG A 177 -11.77 14.09 20.96
N GLU A 178 -11.13 13.87 22.09
CA GLU A 178 -10.69 12.54 22.57
C GLU A 178 -11.86 11.54 22.69
N ASP A 179 -13.04 11.99 23.13
CA ASP A 179 -14.23 11.14 23.26
C ASP A 179 -14.72 10.55 21.92
N TYR A 180 -14.25 11.08 20.81
CA TYR A 180 -14.63 10.67 19.46
C TYR A 180 -13.55 9.92 18.69
N ALA A 181 -12.35 9.77 19.25
CA ALA A 181 -11.25 9.01 18.67
C ALA A 181 -10.55 8.19 19.76
N ASN A 182 -11.25 7.21 20.33
CA ASN A 182 -10.74 6.31 21.37
C ASN A 182 -11.13 4.85 21.14
N GLU A 183 -10.51 3.94 21.89
CA GLU A 183 -10.71 2.49 21.76
C GLU A 183 -12.14 2.02 22.10
N ASP A 184 -12.83 2.69 23.02
CA ASP A 184 -14.22 2.33 23.37
C ASP A 184 -15.19 2.63 22.21
N ALA A 185 -14.94 3.72 21.48
CA ALA A 185 -15.77 4.11 20.35
C ALA A 185 -15.40 3.36 19.05
N TYR A 186 -14.11 2.96 18.91
CA TYR A 186 -13.55 2.34 17.70
C TYR A 186 -12.60 1.19 18.05
N PRO A 187 -13.12 0.06 18.55
CA PRO A 187 -12.31 -1.06 19.06
C PRO A 187 -11.50 -1.79 17.98
N PHE A 188 -11.83 -1.59 16.69
CA PHE A 188 -11.15 -2.24 15.55
C PHE A 188 -10.35 -1.26 14.71
N ALA A 189 -10.23 0.00 15.13
CA ALA A 189 -9.40 0.95 14.42
C ALA A 189 -7.92 0.56 14.47
N SER A 190 -7.24 0.65 13.33
CA SER A 190 -5.81 0.39 13.25
C SER A 190 -5.00 1.46 14.01
N GLU A 191 -5.43 2.71 13.92
CA GLU A 191 -4.81 3.86 14.58
C GLU A 191 -5.88 4.86 15.01
N LEU A 192 -5.64 5.52 16.15
CA LEU A 192 -6.53 6.53 16.71
C LEU A 192 -5.74 7.82 16.93
N TYR A 193 -6.27 8.93 16.44
CA TYR A 193 -5.64 10.25 16.48
C TYR A 193 -6.53 11.26 17.20
N PRO A 194 -6.60 11.23 18.55
CA PRO A 194 -7.23 12.27 19.36
C PRO A 194 -6.28 13.47 19.44
N ASN A 195 -6.15 14.23 18.36
CA ASN A 195 -5.10 15.25 18.26
C ASN A 195 -5.64 16.51 17.55
N SER A 196 -4.89 17.63 17.62
CA SER A 196 -5.14 18.76 16.76
C SER A 196 -4.80 18.45 15.31
N VAL A 197 -5.38 19.18 14.36
CA VAL A 197 -5.05 19.06 12.93
C VAL A 197 -3.56 19.26 12.69
N ASP A 198 -2.96 20.28 13.27
CA ASP A 198 -1.52 20.54 13.16
C ASP A 198 -0.67 19.41 13.75
N GLY A 199 -1.11 18.83 14.87
CA GLY A 199 -0.44 17.67 15.48
C GLY A 199 -0.43 16.48 14.56
N PHE A 200 -1.58 16.11 14.00
CA PHE A 200 -1.70 15.02 13.03
C PHE A 200 -0.85 15.29 11.77
N LEU A 201 -1.01 16.45 11.16
CA LEU A 201 -0.27 16.81 9.96
C LEU A 201 1.24 16.88 10.16
N LYS A 202 1.73 17.18 11.36
CA LYS A 202 3.16 17.22 11.68
C LYS A 202 3.77 15.81 11.70
N GLU A 203 3.02 14.82 12.10
CA GLU A 203 3.44 13.42 12.19
C GLU A 203 3.38 12.69 10.83
N GLU A 204 2.60 13.21 9.88
CA GLU A 204 2.39 12.60 8.58
C GLU A 204 3.17 13.33 7.47
N ASP A 205 3.67 12.56 6.51
CA ASP A 205 4.25 13.04 5.25
C ASP A 205 3.56 12.37 4.04
N SER A 206 4.01 12.65 2.83
CA SER A 206 3.41 12.06 1.61
C SER A 206 3.56 10.54 1.56
N GLU A 207 4.66 9.99 2.08
CA GLU A 207 4.90 8.53 2.09
C GLU A 207 4.00 7.84 3.10
N SER A 208 3.89 8.38 4.32
CA SER A 208 3.04 7.82 5.36
C SER A 208 1.55 7.95 5.02
N LEU A 209 1.12 9.07 4.44
CA LEU A 209 -0.25 9.26 3.97
C LEU A 209 -0.65 8.29 2.85
N ALA A 210 0.31 7.80 2.05
CA ALA A 210 0.04 6.86 0.95
C ALA A 210 -0.50 5.50 1.43
N ARG A 211 -0.36 5.15 2.75
CA ARG A 211 -0.97 3.94 3.32
C ARG A 211 -2.50 4.01 3.30
N PHE A 212 -3.07 5.21 3.38
CA PHE A 212 -4.51 5.39 3.25
C PHE A 212 -4.93 5.29 1.78
N SER A 213 -5.94 4.47 1.52
CA SER A 213 -6.58 4.44 0.21
C SER A 213 -7.48 5.65 0.02
N ASP A 214 -8.17 6.04 1.08
CA ASP A 214 -9.17 7.10 1.12
C ASP A 214 -9.09 7.87 2.44
N ILE A 215 -9.34 9.17 2.38
CA ILE A 215 -9.52 10.03 3.54
C ILE A 215 -10.91 10.68 3.45
N LEU A 216 -11.73 10.47 4.47
CA LEU A 216 -13.08 10.98 4.54
C LEU A 216 -13.18 12.10 5.59
N LEU A 217 -13.44 13.32 5.14
CA LEU A 217 -13.68 14.48 6.01
C LEU A 217 -15.17 14.52 6.39
N LEU A 218 -15.48 14.07 7.59
CA LEU A 218 -16.83 13.84 8.10
C LEU A 218 -17.11 14.69 9.35
N GLY A 219 -16.28 15.71 9.61
CA GLY A 219 -16.38 16.55 10.79
C GLY A 219 -17.67 17.39 10.82
N HIS A 220 -18.09 17.78 12.03
CA HIS A 220 -19.17 18.71 12.23
C HIS A 220 -18.70 20.17 12.22
N ASP A 221 -17.43 20.40 12.56
CA ASP A 221 -16.78 21.70 12.53
C ASP A 221 -16.09 21.90 11.18
N TRP A 222 -16.65 22.81 10.40
CA TRP A 222 -16.16 23.08 9.07
C TRP A 222 -14.74 23.68 9.01
N SER A 223 -14.33 24.39 10.07
CA SER A 223 -12.97 24.95 10.14
C SER A 223 -11.93 23.86 10.32
N VAL A 224 -12.21 22.88 11.16
CA VAL A 224 -11.36 21.68 11.34
C VAL A 224 -11.26 20.89 10.03
N ASP A 225 -12.38 20.67 9.34
CA ASP A 225 -12.38 19.98 8.04
C ASP A 225 -11.59 20.76 6.97
N GLN A 226 -11.69 22.10 6.97
CA GLN A 226 -10.95 22.95 6.04
C GLN A 226 -9.45 22.88 6.29
N ASP A 227 -9.02 23.03 7.54
CA ASP A 227 -7.61 22.99 7.91
C ASP A 227 -7.00 21.63 7.60
N MET A 228 -7.73 20.55 7.89
CA MET A 228 -7.32 19.19 7.55
C MET A 228 -7.19 19.03 6.02
N LEU A 229 -8.19 19.46 5.26
CA LEU A 229 -8.17 19.39 3.78
C LEU A 229 -6.95 20.11 3.21
N LEU A 230 -6.75 21.36 3.61
CA LEU A 230 -5.63 22.18 3.12
C LEU A 230 -4.26 21.57 3.45
N GLY A 231 -4.13 21.04 4.66
CA GLY A 231 -2.91 20.37 5.09
C GLY A 231 -2.63 19.09 4.30
N LEU A 232 -3.66 18.26 4.09
CA LEU A 232 -3.57 17.03 3.32
C LEU A 232 -3.19 17.30 1.86
N LEU A 233 -3.85 18.27 1.20
CA LEU A 233 -3.57 18.61 -0.19
C LEU A 233 -2.14 19.12 -0.40
N ARG A 234 -1.59 19.88 0.56
CA ARG A 234 -0.19 20.31 0.51
C ARG A 234 0.79 19.15 0.63
N LYS A 235 0.46 18.17 1.46
CA LYS A 235 1.34 17.03 1.72
C LYS A 235 1.27 15.96 0.65
N SER A 236 0.08 15.68 0.12
CA SER A 236 -0.11 14.66 -0.91
C SER A 236 0.40 15.08 -2.29
N GLY A 237 0.60 16.40 -2.52
CA GLY A 237 1.21 16.91 -3.75
C GLY A 237 0.46 16.55 -5.05
N GLY A 238 -0.80 16.13 -4.96
CA GLY A 238 -1.59 15.67 -6.12
C GLY A 238 -1.31 14.22 -6.54
N GLU A 239 -0.67 13.42 -5.71
CA GLU A 239 -0.51 11.99 -5.94
C GLU A 239 -1.89 11.27 -5.99
N ALA A 240 -1.95 10.13 -6.69
CA ALA A 240 -3.19 9.36 -6.88
C ALA A 240 -3.78 8.82 -5.57
N ARG A 241 -3.02 8.82 -4.48
CA ARG A 241 -3.44 8.39 -3.13
C ARG A 241 -2.89 9.33 -2.06
N PRO A 242 -3.63 9.53 -0.97
CA PRO A 242 -5.02 9.08 -0.72
C PRO A 242 -6.04 9.84 -1.58
N ARG A 243 -7.16 9.20 -1.92
CA ARG A 243 -8.32 9.91 -2.47
C ARG A 243 -9.01 10.65 -1.32
N ILE A 244 -9.39 11.89 -1.53
CA ILE A 244 -10.00 12.70 -0.47
C ILE A 244 -11.47 12.96 -0.82
N GLY A 245 -12.35 12.72 0.15
CA GLY A 245 -13.75 13.02 0.05
C GLY A 245 -14.24 13.80 1.28
N ALA A 246 -15.13 14.76 1.07
CA ALA A 246 -15.69 15.57 2.15
C ALA A 246 -17.20 15.59 2.14
N ILE A 247 -17.81 15.51 3.34
CA ILE A 247 -19.24 15.76 3.49
C ILE A 247 -19.47 17.28 3.54
N GLY A 248 -20.52 17.73 2.87
CA GLY A 248 -20.86 19.14 2.88
C GLY A 248 -21.79 19.52 1.74
N SER A 249 -22.33 20.75 1.82
CA SER A 249 -23.11 21.35 0.75
C SER A 249 -22.18 21.89 -0.36
N LYS A 250 -22.77 22.16 -1.53
CA LYS A 250 -22.07 22.86 -2.62
C LYS A 250 -21.51 24.22 -2.17
N VAL A 251 -22.17 24.88 -1.21
CA VAL A 251 -21.72 26.16 -0.63
C VAL A 251 -20.47 25.96 0.22
N LYS A 252 -20.45 24.93 1.10
CA LYS A 252 -19.26 24.58 1.90
C LYS A 252 -18.08 24.26 0.98
N TRP A 253 -18.30 23.46 -0.06
CA TRP A 253 -17.28 23.12 -1.01
C TRP A 253 -16.70 24.34 -1.73
N LYS A 254 -17.57 25.26 -2.18
CA LYS A 254 -17.12 26.49 -2.83
C LYS A 254 -16.16 27.28 -1.94
N ALA A 255 -16.49 27.44 -0.64
CA ALA A 255 -15.65 28.12 0.32
C ALA A 255 -14.28 27.41 0.51
N PHE A 256 -14.29 26.08 0.62
CA PHE A 256 -13.06 25.27 0.73
C PHE A 256 -12.17 25.42 -0.51
N ARG A 257 -12.77 25.36 -1.69
CA ARG A 257 -12.07 25.54 -2.95
C ARG A 257 -11.44 26.94 -3.07
N GLU A 258 -12.18 27.98 -2.74
CA GLU A 258 -11.68 29.35 -2.75
C GLU A 258 -10.51 29.54 -1.77
N ALA A 259 -10.61 28.98 -0.56
CA ALA A 259 -9.55 29.03 0.44
C ALA A 259 -8.28 28.28 -0.03
N ALA A 260 -8.44 27.13 -0.69
CA ALA A 260 -7.34 26.33 -1.21
C ALA A 260 -6.58 27.07 -2.33
N ILE A 261 -7.30 27.64 -3.28
CA ILE A 261 -6.72 28.43 -4.38
C ILE A 261 -6.03 29.70 -3.85
N ALA A 262 -6.65 30.40 -2.90
CA ALA A 262 -6.06 31.59 -2.26
C ALA A 262 -4.74 31.27 -1.53
N GLN A 263 -4.53 30.02 -1.13
CA GLN A 263 -3.29 29.52 -0.51
C GLN A 263 -2.30 28.91 -1.51
N GLY A 264 -2.55 29.07 -2.81
CA GLY A 264 -1.62 28.68 -3.89
C GLY A 264 -1.69 27.21 -4.31
N LEU A 265 -2.71 26.45 -3.90
CA LEU A 265 -2.94 25.12 -4.43
C LEU A 265 -3.48 25.20 -5.86
N SER A 266 -3.03 24.31 -6.75
CA SER A 266 -3.51 24.25 -8.12
C SER A 266 -4.96 23.78 -8.20
N GLU A 267 -5.69 24.26 -9.20
CA GLU A 267 -7.07 23.82 -9.44
C GLU A 267 -7.17 22.30 -9.62
N GLU A 268 -6.22 21.70 -10.32
CA GLU A 268 -6.16 20.27 -10.58
C GLU A 268 -6.13 19.45 -9.27
N ILE A 269 -5.28 19.86 -8.31
CA ILE A 269 -5.19 19.22 -7.00
C ILE A 269 -6.49 19.38 -6.22
N VAL A 270 -7.05 20.59 -6.23
CA VAL A 270 -8.28 20.88 -5.47
C VAL A 270 -9.48 20.15 -6.09
N ASP A 271 -9.59 20.09 -7.41
CA ASP A 271 -10.68 19.45 -8.12
C ASP A 271 -10.60 17.91 -8.09
N SER A 272 -9.49 17.33 -7.61
CA SER A 272 -9.38 15.91 -7.31
C SER A 272 -10.20 15.48 -6.07
N VAL A 273 -10.58 16.42 -5.22
CA VAL A 273 -11.39 16.18 -4.01
C VAL A 273 -12.86 15.99 -4.38
N ARG A 274 -13.48 14.93 -3.89
CA ARG A 274 -14.92 14.72 -4.07
C ARG A 274 -15.71 15.39 -2.94
N CYS A 275 -16.42 16.47 -3.27
CA CYS A 275 -17.34 17.13 -2.37
C CYS A 275 -18.54 17.72 -3.16
N PRO A 276 -19.78 17.43 -2.77
CA PRO A 276 -20.24 16.48 -1.75
C PRO A 276 -19.87 15.03 -2.07
N ILE A 277 -19.53 14.25 -1.02
CA ILE A 277 -19.19 12.83 -1.18
C ILE A 277 -20.43 11.93 -1.31
N GLY A 278 -21.61 12.43 -0.90
CA GLY A 278 -22.87 11.68 -0.94
C GLY A 278 -23.36 11.37 -2.35
N LEU A 279 -24.35 10.48 -2.42
CA LEU A 279 -25.06 10.19 -3.67
C LEU A 279 -25.90 11.41 -4.09
N GLU A 280 -25.99 11.65 -5.39
CA GLU A 280 -27.00 12.57 -5.93
C GLU A 280 -28.37 11.88 -5.84
N ILE A 281 -29.20 12.32 -4.89
CA ILE A 281 -30.54 11.83 -4.68
C ILE A 281 -31.53 12.87 -5.24
#